data_c7073e79d2a3d7e8fa04f3237d052403
#
_entry.id   c7073e79d2a3d7e8fa04f3237d052403
#
_cell.length_a   1.000
_cell.length_b   1.000
_cell.length_c   1.000
_cell.angle_alpha   90.00
_cell.angle_beta   90.00
_cell.angle_gamma   90.00
#
_symmetry.space_group_name_H-M   'P 1'
#
loop_
_entity.id
_entity.type
_entity.pdbx_description
1 polymer ?
#
loop_
_entity_poly.entity_id
_entity_poly.type
_entity_poly.pdbx_seq_one_letter_code
_entity_poly.pdbx_strand_id
1 'polypeptide(L)'
;MGVAETEDRRLRVLELWRLLELLSTQQVPRKGRTETSQVVDWTSDKPLPWDTVHAVWRDGARLTWRHIVYLGVYAIDDTHEILRRTFGEDAESPDERPLGRGACAGIVVGPDGRPIPGSATLSSALWTVWRLQERRDADEPTFDDFEGANAAFQEQAEAITEIAAGEGGPGGGTARLDGETLRRLLTAAHKAAGVRGRPALCTPQVCIRSVAVSARRAAGPVGTEFLNSFFLDDLHRIRERARAGDVGEALGRYLMPDGELDPDIRIDVARRRSAVEEGVRVERLPLGRWPAEAQSPATLSQQFAINHALTDLAPDSGLMGVLHPPGTGKKELLRDVLAGNVVARARRLAELERARDAFVGEPLQWRTDSFSRELPRLRNAGGQR
;
A
#
# COMPACT_ATOMS: atom_id res chain seq x y z
N MET A 1 -27.06 22.27 -1.69
CA MET A 1 -26.61 20.89 -1.40
C MET A 1 -26.28 20.81 0.07
N GLY A 2 -26.85 19.88 0.83
CA GLY A 2 -26.62 19.82 2.28
C GLY A 2 -25.28 19.19 2.66
N VAL A 3 -24.76 19.52 3.84
CA VAL A 3 -23.50 18.98 4.37
C VAL A 3 -23.48 17.43 4.33
N ALA A 4 -24.61 16.81 4.65
CA ALA A 4 -24.77 15.35 4.61
C ALA A 4 -24.61 14.74 3.18
N GLU A 5 -25.06 15.46 2.15
CA GLU A 5 -24.92 14.99 0.75
C GLU A 5 -23.47 15.06 0.26
N THR A 6 -22.72 16.04 0.71
CA THR A 6 -21.28 16.17 0.41
C THR A 6 -20.47 15.10 1.13
N GLU A 7 -20.78 14.80 2.39
CA GLU A 7 -20.13 13.73 3.15
C GLU A 7 -20.39 12.36 2.50
N ASP A 8 -21.61 12.07 2.07
CA ASP A 8 -21.97 10.85 1.38
C ASP A 8 -21.18 10.68 0.07
N ARG A 9 -21.02 11.75 -0.72
CA ARG A 9 -20.19 11.71 -1.95
C ARG A 9 -18.72 11.43 -1.68
N ARG A 10 -18.14 12.03 -0.64
CA ARG A 10 -16.75 11.78 -0.24
C ARG A 10 -16.53 10.33 0.14
N LEU A 11 -17.45 9.76 0.90
CA LEU A 11 -17.41 8.34 1.27
C LEU A 11 -17.50 7.44 0.05
N ARG A 12 -18.36 7.72 -0.92
CA ARG A 12 -18.47 6.95 -2.18
C ARG A 12 -17.18 6.95 -2.98
N VAL A 13 -16.45 8.07 -3.04
CA VAL A 13 -15.14 8.11 -3.71
C VAL A 13 -14.12 7.21 -3.00
N LEU A 14 -14.08 7.26 -1.67
CA LEU A 14 -13.18 6.40 -0.88
C LEU A 14 -13.56 4.92 -1.03
N GLU A 15 -14.85 4.60 -1.10
CA GLU A 15 -15.34 3.25 -1.35
C GLU A 15 -14.96 2.74 -2.74
N LEU A 16 -15.08 3.60 -3.77
CA LEU A 16 -14.63 3.27 -5.12
C LEU A 16 -13.12 2.98 -5.16
N TRP A 17 -12.30 3.82 -4.54
CA TRP A 17 -10.85 3.59 -4.48
C TRP A 17 -10.54 2.29 -3.75
N ARG A 18 -11.21 2.02 -2.64
CA ARG A 18 -11.04 0.76 -1.91
C ARG A 18 -11.45 -0.44 -2.77
N LEU A 19 -12.53 -0.35 -3.53
CA LEU A 19 -12.95 -1.42 -4.44
C LEU A 19 -11.90 -1.69 -5.52
N LEU A 20 -11.32 -0.64 -6.11
CA LEU A 20 -10.24 -0.78 -7.10
C LEU A 20 -9.00 -1.46 -6.48
N GLU A 21 -8.64 -1.10 -5.26
CA GLU A 21 -7.51 -1.73 -4.57
C GLU A 21 -7.83 -3.16 -4.10
N LEU A 22 -9.07 -3.45 -3.72
CA LEU A 22 -9.53 -4.82 -3.45
C LEU A 22 -9.41 -5.73 -4.69
N LEU A 23 -9.72 -5.21 -5.87
CA LEU A 23 -9.57 -5.94 -7.14
C LEU A 23 -8.13 -6.00 -7.66
N SER A 24 -7.20 -5.24 -7.06
CA SER A 24 -5.80 -5.22 -7.46
C SER A 24 -5.10 -6.52 -7.07
N THR A 25 -4.84 -7.36 -8.06
CA THR A 25 -4.19 -8.66 -7.86
C THR A 25 -2.67 -8.51 -7.86
N GLN A 26 -2.03 -8.88 -6.75
CA GLN A 26 -0.57 -9.01 -6.71
C GLN A 26 -0.12 -10.26 -7.45
N GLN A 27 0.90 -10.12 -8.30
CA GLN A 27 1.36 -11.23 -9.14
C GLN A 27 2.22 -12.22 -8.35
N VAL A 28 1.87 -13.50 -8.42
CA VAL A 28 2.74 -14.58 -7.99
C VAL A 28 3.96 -14.61 -8.90
N PRO A 29 5.19 -14.56 -8.35
CA PRO A 29 6.39 -14.48 -9.15
C PRO A 29 6.58 -15.72 -10.05
N ARG A 30 7.24 -15.51 -11.18
CA ARG A 30 7.55 -16.60 -12.11
C ARG A 30 8.62 -17.51 -11.53
N LYS A 31 8.56 -18.81 -11.87
CA LYS A 31 9.55 -19.80 -11.52
C LYS A 31 10.95 -19.34 -11.94
N GLY A 32 11.90 -19.46 -11.01
CA GLY A 32 13.27 -19.04 -11.23
C GLY A 32 14.15 -19.24 -10.00
N ARG A 33 15.45 -19.12 -10.18
CA ARG A 33 16.44 -19.22 -9.11
C ARG A 33 17.56 -18.21 -9.31
N THR A 34 17.91 -17.54 -8.24
CA THR A 34 19.13 -16.71 -8.10
C THR A 34 19.88 -17.14 -6.85
N GLU A 35 21.01 -16.53 -6.52
CA GLU A 35 21.74 -16.80 -5.28
C GLU A 35 20.93 -16.53 -4.02
N THR A 36 20.05 -15.51 -4.05
CA THR A 36 19.31 -15.04 -2.88
C THR A 36 17.79 -15.22 -2.99
N SER A 37 17.29 -15.78 -4.08
CA SER A 37 15.87 -16.01 -4.30
C SER A 37 15.61 -17.26 -5.13
N GLN A 38 14.60 -18.01 -4.74
CA GLN A 38 14.12 -19.18 -5.48
C GLN A 38 12.60 -19.16 -5.52
N VAL A 39 12.03 -19.47 -6.68
CA VAL A 39 10.58 -19.64 -6.87
C VAL A 39 10.33 -20.99 -7.50
N VAL A 40 9.53 -21.82 -6.83
CA VAL A 40 9.20 -23.18 -7.28
C VAL A 40 7.69 -23.39 -7.26
N ASP A 41 7.17 -24.07 -8.28
CA ASP A 41 5.84 -24.67 -8.20
C ASP A 41 6.01 -26.03 -7.51
N TRP A 42 5.42 -26.12 -6.33
CA TRP A 42 5.55 -27.31 -5.48
C TRP A 42 4.45 -28.32 -5.79
N THR A 43 4.83 -29.57 -5.77
CA THR A 43 3.96 -30.73 -5.90
C THR A 43 4.29 -31.74 -4.80
N SER A 44 3.36 -32.59 -4.41
CA SER A 44 3.51 -33.48 -3.25
C SER A 44 4.62 -34.55 -3.39
N ASP A 45 5.15 -34.76 -4.58
CA ASP A 45 6.28 -35.64 -4.88
C ASP A 45 7.66 -34.98 -4.65
N LYS A 46 7.69 -33.67 -4.35
CA LYS A 46 8.92 -32.91 -4.14
C LYS A 46 9.13 -32.52 -2.70
N PRO A 47 10.39 -32.47 -2.22
CA PRO A 47 10.71 -31.94 -0.91
C PRO A 47 10.30 -30.46 -0.81
N LEU A 48 9.96 -30.01 0.36
CA LEU A 48 9.69 -28.61 0.63
C LEU A 48 11.00 -27.81 0.70
N PRO A 49 11.00 -26.52 0.31
CA PRO A 49 12.23 -25.72 0.29
C PRO A 49 12.97 -25.64 1.63
N TRP A 50 12.26 -25.73 2.74
CA TRP A 50 12.82 -25.75 4.10
C TRP A 50 13.35 -27.10 4.53
N ASP A 51 13.12 -28.19 3.77
CA ASP A 51 13.74 -29.50 4.01
C ASP A 51 15.19 -29.55 3.54
N THR A 52 15.55 -28.66 2.61
CA THR A 52 16.90 -28.57 2.04
C THR A 52 17.51 -27.20 2.35
N VAL A 53 17.99 -27.03 3.59
CA VAL A 53 18.56 -25.75 4.04
C VAL A 53 19.99 -25.59 3.52
N HIS A 54 20.23 -24.56 2.70
CA HIS A 54 21.57 -24.11 2.32
C HIS A 54 21.88 -22.77 2.98
N ALA A 55 23.05 -22.67 3.61
CA ALA A 55 23.52 -21.39 4.12
C ALA A 55 23.84 -20.44 2.96
N VAL A 56 23.34 -19.21 3.03
CA VAL A 56 23.63 -18.14 2.06
C VAL A 56 24.44 -17.06 2.75
N TRP A 57 25.50 -16.60 2.08
CA TRP A 57 26.35 -15.52 2.54
C TRP A 57 26.34 -14.39 1.52
N ARG A 58 26.23 -13.17 1.97
CA ARG A 58 26.34 -11.97 1.13
C ARG A 58 27.10 -10.89 1.88
N ASP A 59 28.11 -10.32 1.24
CA ASP A 59 28.92 -9.24 1.79
C ASP A 59 29.48 -9.57 3.20
N GLY A 60 29.88 -10.84 3.43
CA GLY A 60 30.39 -11.33 4.71
C GLY A 60 29.31 -11.61 5.77
N ALA A 61 28.04 -11.34 5.50
CA ALA A 61 26.94 -11.58 6.42
C ALA A 61 26.20 -12.88 6.09
N ARG A 62 25.90 -13.68 7.13
CA ARG A 62 25.04 -14.85 6.99
C ARG A 62 23.59 -14.43 6.84
N LEU A 63 22.94 -14.88 5.76
CA LEU A 63 21.52 -14.69 5.53
C LEU A 63 20.74 -15.94 5.98
N THR A 64 19.48 -15.75 6.28
CA THR A 64 18.51 -16.82 6.56
C THR A 64 17.38 -16.78 5.52
N TRP A 65 16.70 -17.90 5.33
CA TRP A 65 15.61 -17.99 4.39
C TRP A 65 14.29 -17.54 5.01
N ARG A 66 13.48 -16.83 4.25
CA ARG A 66 12.06 -16.58 4.49
C ARG A 66 11.29 -17.10 3.28
N HIS A 67 10.24 -17.85 3.51
CA HIS A 67 9.45 -18.47 2.46
C HIS A 67 8.07 -17.84 2.43
N ILE A 68 7.57 -17.54 1.24
CA ILE A 68 6.20 -17.13 0.99
C ILE A 68 5.53 -18.24 0.22
N VAL A 69 4.51 -18.84 0.81
CA VAL A 69 3.72 -19.91 0.21
C VAL A 69 2.44 -19.31 -0.36
N TYR A 70 2.25 -19.42 -1.65
CA TYR A 70 1.06 -19.02 -2.38
C TYR A 70 0.18 -20.24 -2.61
N LEU A 71 -1.05 -20.21 -2.11
CA LEU A 71 -2.01 -21.30 -2.13
C LEU A 71 -3.06 -21.08 -3.22
N GLY A 72 -3.31 -22.11 -4.05
CA GLY A 72 -4.32 -22.05 -5.11
C GLY A 72 -3.95 -21.04 -6.18
N VAL A 73 -2.80 -21.25 -6.86
CA VAL A 73 -2.31 -20.34 -7.90
C VAL A 73 -3.14 -20.49 -9.16
N TYR A 74 -3.65 -19.39 -9.70
CA TYR A 74 -4.52 -19.32 -10.86
C TYR A 74 -4.01 -18.30 -11.89
N ALA A 75 -4.53 -18.33 -13.12
CA ALA A 75 -4.26 -17.30 -14.12
C ALA A 75 -5.12 -16.06 -13.85
N ILE A 76 -4.53 -14.86 -13.83
CA ILE A 76 -5.29 -13.60 -13.58
C ILE A 76 -6.34 -13.37 -14.69
N ASP A 77 -6.08 -13.81 -15.90
CA ASP A 77 -7.04 -13.77 -17.01
C ASP A 77 -8.37 -14.48 -16.69
N ASP A 78 -8.37 -15.53 -15.85
CA ASP A 78 -9.58 -16.23 -15.44
C ASP A 78 -10.52 -15.34 -14.61
N THR A 79 -9.95 -14.47 -13.74
CA THR A 79 -10.75 -13.50 -12.98
C THR A 79 -11.28 -12.37 -13.87
N HIS A 80 -10.47 -11.90 -14.80
CA HIS A 80 -10.87 -10.90 -15.78
C HIS A 80 -12.03 -11.42 -16.65
N GLU A 81 -11.94 -12.64 -17.14
CA GLU A 81 -13.01 -13.26 -17.93
C GLU A 81 -14.33 -13.40 -17.13
N ILE A 82 -14.24 -13.68 -15.82
CA ILE A 82 -15.41 -13.72 -14.94
C ILE A 82 -16.05 -12.33 -14.84
N LEU A 83 -15.25 -11.27 -14.61
CA LEU A 83 -15.76 -9.90 -14.51
C LEU A 83 -16.36 -9.44 -15.83
N ARG A 84 -15.71 -9.73 -16.96
CA ARG A 84 -16.20 -9.42 -18.30
C ARG A 84 -17.56 -10.10 -18.59
N ARG A 85 -17.72 -11.35 -18.21
CA ARG A 85 -19.02 -12.06 -18.36
C ARG A 85 -20.11 -11.50 -17.45
N THR A 86 -19.72 -10.97 -16.29
CA THR A 86 -20.66 -10.46 -15.29
C THR A 86 -21.14 -9.04 -15.65
N PHE A 87 -20.24 -8.17 -16.08
CA PHE A 87 -20.49 -6.74 -16.27
C PHE A 87 -20.51 -6.30 -17.75
N GLY A 88 -20.05 -7.15 -18.66
CA GLY A 88 -19.83 -6.81 -20.06
C GLY A 88 -18.44 -6.23 -20.30
N GLU A 89 -18.18 -5.87 -21.54
CA GLU A 89 -16.95 -5.22 -22.00
C GLU A 89 -17.34 -3.96 -22.77
N ASP A 90 -16.62 -2.87 -22.54
CA ASP A 90 -16.81 -1.65 -23.32
C ASP A 90 -16.23 -1.86 -24.73
N ALA A 91 -17.09 -1.77 -25.75
CA ALA A 91 -16.70 -1.96 -27.14
C ALA A 91 -15.80 -0.82 -27.68
N GLU A 92 -15.89 0.39 -27.07
CA GLU A 92 -15.12 1.56 -27.48
C GLU A 92 -13.73 1.60 -26.82
N SER A 93 -13.60 0.97 -25.67
CA SER A 93 -12.33 0.89 -24.92
C SER A 93 -12.16 -0.49 -24.32
N PRO A 94 -11.82 -1.51 -25.14
CA PRO A 94 -11.62 -2.86 -24.63
C PRO A 94 -10.47 -2.92 -23.65
N ASP A 95 -10.72 -3.57 -22.50
CA ASP A 95 -9.73 -3.73 -21.45
C ASP A 95 -8.53 -4.58 -21.93
N GLU A 96 -7.32 -4.15 -21.60
CA GLU A 96 -6.14 -4.98 -21.77
C GLU A 96 -6.22 -6.19 -20.84
N ARG A 97 -6.06 -7.39 -21.40
CA ARG A 97 -6.08 -8.63 -20.62
C ARG A 97 -4.88 -8.68 -19.68
N PRO A 98 -5.09 -8.77 -18.36
CA PRO A 98 -3.99 -8.84 -17.42
C PRO A 98 -3.28 -10.20 -17.53
N LEU A 99 -1.97 -10.16 -17.80
CA LEU A 99 -1.13 -11.33 -17.82
C LEU A 99 -0.55 -11.59 -16.43
N GLY A 100 -0.43 -12.86 -16.05
CA GLY A 100 0.23 -13.25 -14.82
C GLY A 100 -0.53 -14.30 -14.03
N ARG A 101 -0.05 -14.56 -12.81
CA ARG A 101 -0.65 -15.52 -11.88
C ARG A 101 -1.02 -14.82 -10.58
N GLY A 102 -2.21 -15.09 -10.07
CA GLY A 102 -2.65 -14.73 -8.71
C GLY A 102 -2.65 -15.97 -7.81
N ALA A 103 -3.00 -15.80 -6.55
CA ALA A 103 -3.22 -16.90 -5.61
C ALA A 103 -4.45 -16.66 -4.74
N CYS A 104 -5.10 -17.72 -4.26
CA CYS A 104 -6.27 -17.62 -3.39
C CYS A 104 -5.92 -17.07 -2.00
N ALA A 105 -4.78 -17.49 -1.50
CA ALA A 105 -4.25 -17.06 -0.20
C ALA A 105 -2.74 -17.23 -0.16
N GLY A 106 -2.13 -16.70 0.89
CA GLY A 106 -0.71 -16.92 1.14
C GLY A 106 -0.38 -16.96 2.62
N ILE A 107 0.77 -17.52 2.94
CA ILE A 107 1.30 -17.58 4.30
C ILE A 107 2.83 -17.44 4.26
N VAL A 108 3.39 -16.77 5.25
CA VAL A 108 4.84 -16.64 5.36
C VAL A 108 5.39 -17.64 6.36
N VAL A 109 6.50 -18.27 5.98
CA VAL A 109 7.11 -19.39 6.70
C VAL A 109 8.57 -19.05 6.99
N GLY A 110 9.00 -19.36 8.20
CA GLY A 110 10.37 -19.19 8.65
C GLY A 110 11.35 -20.19 8.01
N PRO A 111 12.64 -20.02 8.29
CA PRO A 111 13.69 -20.89 7.73
C PRO A 111 13.59 -22.35 8.18
N ASP A 112 12.93 -22.60 9.29
CA ASP A 112 12.67 -23.91 9.88
C ASP A 112 11.39 -24.59 9.37
N GLY A 113 10.66 -23.92 8.47
CA GLY A 113 9.41 -24.43 7.93
C GLY A 113 8.19 -24.14 8.80
N ARG A 114 8.32 -23.34 9.84
CA ARG A 114 7.21 -22.95 10.72
C ARG A 114 6.53 -21.68 10.21
N PRO A 115 5.18 -21.63 10.19
CA PRO A 115 4.47 -20.40 9.85
C PRO A 115 4.82 -19.26 10.81
N ILE A 116 4.91 -18.06 10.26
CA ILE A 116 5.01 -16.86 11.08
C ILE A 116 3.58 -16.49 11.51
N PRO A 117 3.30 -16.39 12.82
CA PRO A 117 1.98 -16.03 13.33
C PRO A 117 1.47 -14.72 12.70
N GLY A 118 0.19 -14.64 12.40
CA GLY A 118 -0.42 -13.45 11.80
C GLY A 118 -0.07 -13.22 10.32
N SER A 119 0.66 -14.12 9.66
CA SER A 119 1.09 -13.94 8.27
C SER A 119 0.18 -14.55 7.22
N ALA A 120 -0.80 -15.37 7.63
CA ALA A 120 -1.78 -15.91 6.71
C ALA A 120 -2.68 -14.79 6.19
N THR A 121 -2.88 -14.75 4.87
CA THR A 121 -3.66 -13.69 4.24
C THR A 121 -4.48 -14.23 3.08
N LEU A 122 -5.72 -13.74 2.96
CA LEU A 122 -6.65 -14.08 1.90
C LEU A 122 -6.48 -13.12 0.72
N SER A 123 -6.66 -13.57 -0.50
CA SER A 123 -6.69 -12.70 -1.68
C SER A 123 -7.92 -11.78 -1.65
N SER A 124 -7.69 -10.49 -1.58
CA SER A 124 -8.75 -9.48 -1.68
C SER A 124 -9.44 -9.53 -3.04
N ALA A 125 -8.67 -9.72 -4.11
CA ALA A 125 -9.21 -9.74 -5.47
C ALA A 125 -10.17 -10.91 -5.71
N LEU A 126 -9.80 -12.14 -5.36
CA LEU A 126 -10.69 -13.29 -5.52
C LEU A 126 -11.93 -13.20 -4.65
N TRP A 127 -11.77 -12.79 -3.39
CA TRP A 127 -12.89 -12.58 -2.48
C TRP A 127 -13.88 -11.55 -3.04
N THR A 128 -13.37 -10.43 -3.58
CA THR A 128 -14.20 -9.39 -4.17
C THR A 128 -14.92 -9.86 -5.44
N VAL A 129 -14.21 -10.55 -6.33
CA VAL A 129 -14.83 -11.14 -7.54
C VAL A 129 -15.96 -12.08 -7.18
N TRP A 130 -15.77 -12.92 -6.16
CA TRP A 130 -16.82 -13.81 -5.67
C TRP A 130 -18.03 -13.03 -5.11
N ARG A 131 -17.77 -12.01 -4.28
CA ARG A 131 -18.85 -11.16 -3.72
C ARG A 131 -19.65 -10.43 -4.80
N LEU A 132 -18.97 -9.91 -5.83
CA LEU A 132 -19.63 -9.29 -6.98
C LEU A 132 -20.56 -10.25 -7.73
N GLN A 133 -20.20 -11.53 -7.81
CA GLN A 133 -21.04 -12.52 -8.45
C GLN A 133 -22.24 -12.97 -7.59
N GLU A 134 -22.05 -13.15 -6.26
CA GLU A 134 -23.13 -13.57 -5.37
C GLU A 134 -24.22 -12.50 -5.22
N ARG A 135 -23.83 -11.22 -5.28
CA ARG A 135 -24.73 -10.10 -5.01
C ARG A 135 -25.23 -9.40 -6.29
N ARG A 136 -25.23 -10.08 -7.43
CA ARG A 136 -25.73 -9.54 -8.68
C ARG A 136 -27.17 -8.98 -8.60
N ASP A 137 -27.95 -9.49 -7.63
CA ASP A 137 -29.36 -9.13 -7.42
C ASP A 137 -29.55 -8.24 -6.17
N ALA A 138 -28.51 -7.78 -5.49
CA ALA A 138 -28.58 -6.91 -4.32
C ALA A 138 -28.37 -5.45 -4.71
N ASP A 139 -29.21 -4.55 -4.15
CA ASP A 139 -29.23 -3.13 -4.50
C ASP A 139 -27.90 -2.38 -4.22
N GLU A 140 -27.07 -2.84 -3.26
CA GLU A 140 -25.71 -2.31 -3.04
C GLU A 140 -24.78 -3.40 -2.47
N PRO A 141 -23.73 -3.82 -3.21
CA PRO A 141 -22.73 -4.74 -2.66
C PRO A 141 -21.84 -4.00 -1.64
N THR A 142 -21.89 -4.41 -0.38
CA THR A 142 -20.92 -3.93 0.62
C THR A 142 -19.68 -4.82 0.61
N PHE A 143 -18.51 -4.21 0.56
CA PHE A 143 -17.21 -4.90 0.63
C PHE A 143 -16.54 -4.72 2.00
N ASP A 144 -17.31 -4.31 3.00
CA ASP A 144 -16.83 -4.01 4.35
C ASP A 144 -16.37 -5.25 5.13
N ASP A 145 -16.81 -6.43 4.70
CA ASP A 145 -16.51 -7.69 5.38
C ASP A 145 -15.17 -8.33 4.99
N PHE A 146 -14.35 -7.69 4.12
CA PHE A 146 -13.08 -8.30 3.70
C PHE A 146 -12.11 -8.50 4.86
N GLU A 147 -11.99 -7.52 5.74
CA GLU A 147 -11.13 -7.58 6.92
C GLU A 147 -11.59 -8.70 7.85
N GLY A 148 -12.88 -8.85 8.06
CA GLY A 148 -13.46 -9.96 8.82
C GLY A 148 -13.22 -11.32 8.16
N ALA A 149 -13.37 -11.43 6.84
CA ALA A 149 -13.10 -12.66 6.10
C ALA A 149 -11.60 -13.02 6.12
N ASN A 150 -10.72 -12.04 6.03
CA ASN A 150 -9.28 -12.24 6.12
C ASN A 150 -8.88 -12.68 7.54
N ALA A 151 -9.42 -12.05 8.59
CA ALA A 151 -9.19 -12.44 9.97
C ALA A 151 -9.69 -13.88 10.26
N ALA A 152 -10.88 -14.24 9.80
CA ALA A 152 -11.42 -15.60 9.94
C ALA A 152 -10.56 -16.64 9.20
N PHE A 153 -10.02 -16.31 8.02
CA PHE A 153 -9.08 -17.18 7.33
C PHE A 153 -7.76 -17.33 8.11
N GLN A 154 -7.25 -16.24 8.68
CA GLN A 154 -6.04 -16.24 9.51
C GLN A 154 -6.20 -17.14 10.73
N GLU A 155 -7.28 -17.00 11.51
CA GLU A 155 -7.61 -17.85 12.64
C GLU A 155 -7.74 -19.34 12.22
N GLN A 156 -8.38 -19.61 11.09
CA GLN A 156 -8.48 -20.97 10.57
C GLN A 156 -7.12 -21.54 10.17
N ALA A 157 -6.25 -20.75 9.58
CA ALA A 157 -4.90 -21.17 9.20
C ALA A 157 -4.04 -21.47 10.44
N GLU A 158 -4.14 -20.65 11.47
CA GLU A 158 -3.48 -20.87 12.76
C GLU A 158 -3.97 -22.15 13.42
N ALA A 159 -5.28 -22.37 13.50
CA ALA A 159 -5.86 -23.60 14.04
C ALA A 159 -5.40 -24.87 13.29
N ILE A 160 -5.28 -24.80 11.94
CA ILE A 160 -4.76 -25.91 11.13
C ILE A 160 -3.30 -26.23 11.49
N THR A 161 -2.48 -25.21 11.71
CA THR A 161 -1.06 -25.36 12.03
C THR A 161 -0.81 -25.75 13.50
N GLU A 162 -1.68 -25.34 14.42
CA GLU A 162 -1.64 -25.73 15.83
C GLU A 162 -2.06 -27.19 16.05
N ILE A 163 -3.12 -27.68 15.38
CA ILE A 163 -3.54 -29.08 15.45
C ILE A 163 -2.43 -30.01 15.00
N ALA A 164 -1.67 -29.60 13.95
CA ALA A 164 -0.51 -30.35 13.50
C ALA A 164 0.63 -30.37 14.54
N ALA A 165 0.70 -29.38 15.45
CA ALA A 165 1.70 -29.32 16.52
C ALA A 165 1.31 -30.19 17.77
N GLY A 166 0.02 -30.35 18.01
CA GLY A 166 -0.50 -31.04 19.22
C GLY A 166 -0.17 -32.55 19.31
N GLU A 167 0.24 -33.15 18.21
CA GLU A 167 0.65 -34.55 18.17
C GLU A 167 2.14 -34.79 18.48
N GLY A 168 2.94 -33.71 18.71
CA GLY A 168 4.42 -33.79 18.66
C GLY A 168 5.23 -33.33 19.87
N GLY A 169 4.66 -32.98 21.06
CA GLY A 169 5.50 -32.76 22.26
C GLY A 169 5.18 -31.53 23.13
N PRO A 170 5.73 -31.45 24.34
CA PRO A 170 5.45 -30.43 25.34
C PRO A 170 6.21 -29.11 25.04
N GLY A 171 5.58 -28.21 24.33
CA GLY A 171 6.13 -26.89 24.09
C GLY A 171 5.31 -26.19 23.02
N GLY A 172 4.20 -25.56 23.36
CA GLY A 172 3.22 -24.92 22.49
C GLY A 172 3.82 -24.03 21.39
N GLY A 173 4.13 -24.59 20.23
CA GLY A 173 4.62 -23.91 19.07
C GLY A 173 3.93 -24.44 17.82
N THR A 174 3.77 -23.60 16.79
CA THR A 174 3.23 -24.01 15.48
C THR A 174 4.05 -25.15 14.88
N ALA A 175 3.38 -26.15 14.29
CA ALA A 175 4.06 -27.23 13.61
C ALA A 175 4.81 -26.75 12.37
N ARG A 176 5.87 -27.46 12.02
CA ARG A 176 6.52 -27.34 10.72
C ARG A 176 5.54 -27.75 9.62
N LEU A 177 5.39 -26.90 8.60
CA LEU A 177 4.50 -27.23 7.49
C LEU A 177 5.04 -28.42 6.69
N ASP A 178 4.17 -29.40 6.52
CA ASP A 178 4.33 -30.55 5.66
C ASP A 178 3.33 -30.54 4.50
N GLY A 179 3.39 -31.52 3.64
CA GLY A 179 2.50 -31.63 2.48
C GLY A 179 1.03 -31.82 2.86
N GLU A 180 0.73 -32.47 4.00
CA GLU A 180 -0.64 -32.65 4.49
C GLU A 180 -1.22 -31.34 5.01
N THR A 181 -0.47 -30.64 5.81
CA THR A 181 -0.87 -29.32 6.35
C THR A 181 -1.07 -28.32 5.22
N LEU A 182 -0.21 -28.32 4.18
CA LEU A 182 -0.39 -27.49 2.99
C LEU A 182 -1.69 -27.81 2.23
N ARG A 183 -2.08 -29.08 2.10
CA ARG A 183 -3.37 -29.47 1.48
C ARG A 183 -4.57 -29.00 2.30
N ARG A 184 -4.49 -29.06 3.62
CA ARG A 184 -5.54 -28.55 4.51
C ARG A 184 -5.66 -27.02 4.40
N LEU A 185 -4.54 -26.31 4.42
CA LEU A 185 -4.49 -24.85 4.19
C LEU A 185 -5.05 -24.46 2.83
N LEU A 186 -4.70 -25.18 1.77
CA LEU A 186 -5.23 -24.96 0.41
C LEU A 186 -6.74 -25.13 0.37
N THR A 187 -7.27 -26.16 1.03
CA THR A 187 -8.72 -26.40 1.11
C THR A 187 -9.44 -25.27 1.84
N ALA A 188 -8.83 -24.76 2.93
CA ALA A 188 -9.33 -23.61 3.67
C ALA A 188 -9.29 -22.32 2.81
N ALA A 189 -8.19 -22.09 2.09
CA ALA A 189 -8.02 -20.97 1.17
C ALA A 189 -9.11 -20.97 0.08
N HIS A 190 -9.35 -22.11 -0.58
CA HIS A 190 -10.41 -22.23 -1.60
C HIS A 190 -11.81 -21.95 -1.03
N LYS A 191 -12.07 -22.38 0.21
CA LYS A 191 -13.35 -22.11 0.88
C LYS A 191 -13.49 -20.61 1.17
N ALA A 192 -12.47 -20.01 1.76
CA ALA A 192 -12.48 -18.61 2.17
C ALA A 192 -12.54 -17.64 0.97
N ALA A 193 -11.82 -17.96 -0.12
CA ALA A 193 -11.87 -17.21 -1.37
C ALA A 193 -13.15 -17.42 -2.19
N GLY A 194 -14.04 -18.32 -1.78
CA GLY A 194 -15.31 -18.59 -2.49
C GLY A 194 -15.16 -19.25 -3.89
N VAL A 195 -14.01 -19.90 -4.14
CA VAL A 195 -13.71 -20.48 -5.47
C VAL A 195 -14.15 -21.93 -5.63
N ARG A 196 -14.78 -22.53 -4.62
CA ARG A 196 -15.32 -23.90 -4.74
C ARG A 196 -16.33 -24.02 -5.87
N GLY A 197 -16.19 -25.06 -6.67
CA GLY A 197 -17.05 -25.28 -7.84
C GLY A 197 -16.66 -24.46 -9.09
N ARG A 198 -15.54 -23.75 -9.07
CA ARG A 198 -14.98 -22.99 -10.19
C ARG A 198 -13.62 -23.57 -10.61
N PRO A 199 -13.57 -24.53 -11.54
CA PRO A 199 -12.34 -25.28 -11.85
C PRO A 199 -11.14 -24.43 -12.24
N ALA A 200 -11.34 -23.31 -12.94
CA ALA A 200 -10.27 -22.41 -13.35
C ALA A 200 -9.57 -21.73 -12.16
N LEU A 201 -10.30 -21.42 -11.10
CA LEU A 201 -9.79 -20.73 -9.90
C LEU A 201 -9.46 -21.69 -8.75
N CYS A 202 -10.18 -22.83 -8.67
CA CYS A 202 -9.99 -23.84 -7.62
C CYS A 202 -8.84 -24.79 -8.00
N THR A 203 -7.61 -24.26 -8.15
CA THR A 203 -6.46 -25.04 -8.59
C THR A 203 -5.72 -25.67 -7.42
N PRO A 204 -5.15 -26.90 -7.56
CA PRO A 204 -4.32 -27.51 -6.55
C PRO A 204 -2.89 -26.95 -6.51
N GLN A 205 -2.58 -25.92 -7.30
CA GLN A 205 -1.25 -25.40 -7.44
C GLN A 205 -0.79 -24.62 -6.22
N VAL A 206 0.41 -24.92 -5.76
CA VAL A 206 1.11 -24.19 -4.69
C VAL A 206 2.44 -23.68 -5.25
N CYS A 207 2.69 -22.38 -5.10
CA CYS A 207 3.95 -21.78 -5.46
C CYS A 207 4.67 -21.31 -4.20
N ILE A 208 5.96 -21.58 -4.09
CA ILE A 208 6.77 -21.18 -2.94
C ILE A 208 7.91 -20.28 -3.43
N ARG A 209 7.93 -19.06 -2.90
CA ARG A 209 9.03 -18.11 -3.07
C ARG A 209 9.88 -18.10 -1.82
N SER A 210 11.16 -18.49 -1.96
CA SER A 210 12.15 -18.41 -0.89
C SER A 210 13.07 -17.22 -1.15
N VAL A 211 13.28 -16.37 -0.16
CA VAL A 211 14.16 -15.20 -0.24
C VAL A 211 15.13 -15.22 0.93
N ALA A 212 16.41 -15.05 0.62
CA ALA A 212 17.45 -14.92 1.64
C ALA A 212 17.44 -13.50 2.21
N VAL A 213 17.26 -13.36 3.51
CA VAL A 213 17.13 -12.08 4.22
C VAL A 213 18.04 -12.06 5.45
N SER A 214 18.34 -10.89 5.98
CA SER A 214 19.04 -10.78 7.27
C SER A 214 18.19 -11.37 8.40
N ALA A 215 18.82 -11.89 9.45
CA ALA A 215 18.13 -12.46 10.61
C ALA A 215 17.11 -11.46 11.23
N ARG A 216 17.48 -10.18 11.30
CA ARG A 216 16.58 -9.11 11.76
C ARG A 216 15.32 -9.00 10.91
N ARG A 217 15.45 -9.08 9.57
CA ARG A 217 14.31 -9.01 8.65
C ARG A 217 13.49 -10.28 8.68
N ALA A 218 14.10 -11.43 8.95
CA ALA A 218 13.40 -12.70 9.10
C ALA A 218 12.47 -12.71 10.31
N ALA A 219 12.89 -12.09 11.42
CA ALA A 219 12.11 -11.95 12.64
C ALA A 219 11.14 -10.75 12.65
N GLY A 220 11.24 -9.86 11.66
CA GLY A 220 10.41 -8.66 11.58
C GLY A 220 8.96 -8.97 11.15
N PRO A 221 8.04 -8.00 11.35
CA PRO A 221 6.64 -8.14 10.96
C PRO A 221 6.51 -8.49 9.48
N VAL A 222 5.42 -9.15 9.16
CA VAL A 222 5.05 -9.52 7.79
C VAL A 222 3.82 -8.72 7.42
N GLY A 223 3.94 -7.90 6.37
CA GLY A 223 2.79 -7.25 5.76
C GLY A 223 2.07 -8.19 4.80
N THR A 224 0.93 -7.75 4.31
CA THR A 224 0.08 -8.49 3.36
C THR A 224 0.41 -8.16 1.89
N GLU A 225 1.37 -7.27 1.64
CA GLU A 225 1.70 -6.70 0.32
C GLU A 225 2.20 -7.72 -0.69
N PHE A 226 2.55 -8.92 -0.24
CA PHE A 226 2.92 -10.01 -1.15
C PHE A 226 1.71 -10.59 -1.90
N LEU A 227 0.49 -10.34 -1.43
CA LEU A 227 -0.75 -10.86 -2.00
C LEU A 227 -1.79 -9.77 -2.31
N ASN A 228 -1.90 -8.75 -1.49
CA ASN A 228 -2.88 -7.67 -1.58
C ASN A 228 -2.20 -6.31 -1.79
N SER A 229 -2.96 -5.30 -2.20
CA SER A 229 -2.48 -3.93 -2.26
C SER A 229 -2.14 -3.40 -0.87
N PHE A 230 -1.00 -2.75 -0.73
CA PHE A 230 -0.60 -2.10 0.54
C PHE A 230 -1.46 -0.88 0.90
N PHE A 231 -2.21 -0.33 -0.05
CA PHE A 231 -3.12 0.78 0.20
C PHE A 231 -4.42 0.36 0.91
N LEU A 232 -4.76 -0.93 0.94
CA LEU A 232 -6.04 -1.39 1.50
C LEU A 232 -6.23 -1.00 2.97
N ASP A 233 -5.21 -1.23 3.81
CA ASP A 233 -5.25 -0.90 5.23
C ASP A 233 -5.38 0.62 5.45
N ASP A 234 -4.66 1.42 4.65
CA ASP A 234 -4.73 2.88 4.74
C ASP A 234 -6.08 3.41 4.29
N LEU A 235 -6.63 2.89 3.19
CA LEU A 235 -7.96 3.26 2.71
C LEU A 235 -9.06 2.86 3.71
N HIS A 236 -8.94 1.69 4.31
CA HIS A 236 -9.86 1.27 5.38
C HIS A 236 -9.85 2.26 6.54
N ARG A 237 -8.67 2.61 7.06
CA ARG A 237 -8.52 3.58 8.17
C ARG A 237 -9.01 4.97 7.80
N ILE A 238 -8.70 5.45 6.59
CA ILE A 238 -9.16 6.76 6.11
C ILE A 238 -10.68 6.79 6.02
N ARG A 239 -11.30 5.72 5.51
CA ARG A 239 -12.74 5.61 5.41
C ARG A 239 -13.43 5.61 6.79
N GLU A 240 -12.91 4.85 7.75
CA GLU A 240 -13.45 4.86 9.12
C GLU A 240 -13.36 6.24 9.77
N ARG A 241 -12.23 6.94 9.58
CA ARG A 241 -12.11 8.33 10.05
C ARG A 241 -13.06 9.29 9.33
N ALA A 242 -13.24 9.12 8.02
CA ALA A 242 -14.19 9.92 7.25
C ALA A 242 -15.64 9.70 7.69
N ARG A 243 -16.02 8.45 8.01
CA ARG A 243 -17.35 8.14 8.60
C ARG A 243 -17.54 8.79 9.97
N ALA A 244 -16.47 8.97 10.73
CA ALA A 244 -16.49 9.69 12.00
C ALA A 244 -16.41 11.22 11.85
N GLY A 245 -16.42 11.76 10.61
CA GLY A 245 -16.27 13.19 10.34
C GLY A 245 -14.84 13.73 10.50
N ASP A 246 -13.86 12.88 10.72
CA ASP A 246 -12.44 13.24 10.90
C ASP A 246 -11.69 13.11 9.57
N VAL A 247 -11.96 14.01 8.65
CA VAL A 247 -11.25 14.15 7.37
C VAL A 247 -10.30 15.33 7.47
N GLY A 248 -9.00 15.08 7.34
CA GLY A 248 -8.01 16.15 7.29
C GLY A 248 -8.30 17.11 6.12
N GLU A 249 -7.98 18.40 6.30
CA GLU A 249 -8.36 19.46 5.35
C GLU A 249 -7.88 19.19 3.91
N ALA A 250 -6.65 18.71 3.72
CA ALA A 250 -6.11 18.40 2.40
C ALA A 250 -6.94 17.30 1.69
N LEU A 251 -7.29 16.23 2.39
CA LEU A 251 -8.12 15.16 1.83
C LEU A 251 -9.54 15.65 1.59
N GLY A 252 -10.10 16.44 2.51
CA GLY A 252 -11.42 17.05 2.36
C GLY A 252 -11.52 17.93 1.10
N ARG A 253 -10.49 18.72 0.82
CA ARG A 253 -10.40 19.52 -0.42
C ARG A 253 -10.21 18.65 -1.66
N TYR A 254 -9.44 17.57 -1.57
CA TYR A 254 -9.24 16.66 -2.70
C TYR A 254 -10.52 15.89 -3.09
N LEU A 255 -11.32 15.52 -2.10
CA LEU A 255 -12.59 14.81 -2.28
C LEU A 255 -13.78 15.77 -2.53
N MET A 256 -13.53 17.07 -2.68
CA MET A 256 -14.57 18.05 -2.96
C MET A 256 -15.12 17.84 -4.36
N PRO A 257 -16.45 17.74 -4.53
CA PRO A 257 -17.06 17.65 -5.85
C PRO A 257 -16.79 18.91 -6.70
N ASP A 258 -16.59 18.73 -8.00
CA ASP A 258 -16.35 19.86 -8.92
C ASP A 258 -17.42 20.95 -8.87
N GLY A 259 -18.67 20.58 -8.61
CA GLY A 259 -19.80 21.54 -8.49
C GLY A 259 -19.78 22.40 -7.22
N GLU A 260 -18.93 22.09 -6.23
CA GLU A 260 -18.73 22.90 -5.03
C GLU A 260 -17.56 23.89 -5.16
N LEU A 261 -16.77 23.75 -6.21
CA LEU A 261 -15.71 24.71 -6.51
C LEU A 261 -16.34 25.97 -7.13
N ASP A 262 -16.11 27.11 -6.49
CA ASP A 262 -16.54 28.41 -7.02
C ASP A 262 -15.84 28.65 -8.37
N PRO A 263 -16.59 28.75 -9.49
CA PRO A 263 -16.02 29.01 -10.80
C PRO A 263 -15.19 30.30 -10.87
N ASP A 264 -15.52 31.30 -10.04
CA ASP A 264 -14.87 32.61 -10.05
C ASP A 264 -13.47 32.57 -9.41
N ILE A 265 -13.21 31.62 -8.51
CA ILE A 265 -11.88 31.42 -7.92
C ILE A 265 -11.01 30.46 -8.73
N ARG A 266 -11.60 29.73 -9.68
CA ARG A 266 -10.85 28.82 -10.55
C ARG A 266 -10.05 29.60 -11.61
N ILE A 267 -8.73 29.48 -11.58
CA ILE A 267 -7.85 30.13 -12.53
C ILE A 267 -7.32 29.09 -13.53
N ASP A 268 -7.74 29.22 -14.79
CA ASP A 268 -7.12 28.48 -15.89
C ASP A 268 -5.86 29.23 -16.35
N VAL A 269 -4.70 28.77 -15.89
CA VAL A 269 -3.39 29.38 -16.22
C VAL A 269 -3.05 29.32 -17.70
N ALA A 270 -3.60 28.36 -18.46
CA ALA A 270 -3.40 28.27 -19.90
C ALA A 270 -4.09 29.42 -20.65
N ARG A 271 -5.17 29.95 -20.11
CA ARG A 271 -5.96 31.05 -20.67
C ARG A 271 -5.68 32.40 -20.04
N ARG A 272 -5.06 32.44 -18.85
CA ARG A 272 -4.82 33.66 -18.09
C ARG A 272 -3.32 33.92 -17.91
N ARG A 273 -2.69 34.54 -18.90
CA ARG A 273 -1.25 34.85 -18.87
C ARG A 273 -0.83 35.66 -17.63
N SER A 274 -1.65 36.60 -17.18
CA SER A 274 -1.38 37.42 -16.00
C SER A 274 -1.24 36.59 -14.72
N ALA A 275 -1.94 35.44 -14.60
CA ALA A 275 -1.77 34.53 -13.46
C ALA A 275 -0.39 33.87 -13.47
N VAL A 276 0.12 33.52 -14.64
CA VAL A 276 1.48 32.96 -14.75
C VAL A 276 2.52 34.04 -14.40
N GLU A 277 2.38 35.27 -14.94
CA GLU A 277 3.28 36.39 -14.66
C GLU A 277 3.29 36.72 -13.15
N GLU A 278 2.11 36.74 -12.49
CA GLU A 278 1.97 36.90 -11.03
C GLU A 278 2.65 35.76 -10.28
N GLY A 279 2.43 34.50 -10.67
CA GLY A 279 2.99 33.33 -10.01
C GLY A 279 4.51 33.22 -10.06
N VAL A 280 5.16 33.88 -11.02
CA VAL A 280 6.64 33.88 -11.18
C VAL A 280 7.30 35.19 -10.83
N ARG A 281 6.60 36.14 -10.19
CA ARG A 281 7.20 37.39 -9.74
C ARG A 281 8.38 37.13 -8.79
N VAL A 282 9.34 38.10 -8.82
CA VAL A 282 10.57 38.01 -8.00
C VAL A 282 10.27 37.88 -6.52
N GLU A 283 9.22 38.55 -6.04
CA GLU A 283 8.78 38.53 -4.63
C GLU A 283 8.29 37.13 -4.19
N ARG A 284 7.87 36.30 -5.14
CA ARG A 284 7.41 34.93 -4.89
C ARG A 284 8.53 33.90 -4.97
N LEU A 285 9.73 34.28 -5.38
CA LEU A 285 10.85 33.36 -5.47
C LEU A 285 11.28 32.93 -4.05
N PRO A 286 11.40 31.62 -3.79
CA PRO A 286 11.87 31.15 -2.50
C PRO A 286 13.34 31.54 -2.30
N LEU A 287 13.69 31.89 -1.06
CA LEU A 287 15.07 32.24 -0.69
C LEU A 287 16.02 31.04 -0.73
N GLY A 288 15.48 29.84 -0.53
CA GLY A 288 16.25 28.60 -0.61
C GLY A 288 16.08 27.96 -1.98
N ARG A 289 17.19 27.76 -2.67
CA ARG A 289 17.29 27.04 -3.93
C ARG A 289 18.27 25.90 -3.80
N TRP A 290 18.00 24.79 -4.47
CA TRP A 290 18.99 23.73 -4.56
C TRP A 290 20.10 24.17 -5.51
N PRO A 291 21.39 24.01 -5.14
CA PRO A 291 22.49 24.32 -6.07
C PRO A 291 22.35 23.39 -7.28
N ALA A 292 21.91 23.93 -8.40
CA ALA A 292 21.84 23.22 -9.67
C ALA A 292 23.05 23.59 -10.52
N GLU A 293 23.47 22.68 -11.39
CA GLU A 293 24.39 23.03 -12.46
C GLU A 293 23.77 24.10 -13.34
N ALA A 294 24.56 25.06 -13.78
CA ALA A 294 24.10 26.19 -14.60
C ALA A 294 23.39 25.78 -15.92
N GLN A 295 23.53 24.50 -16.28
CA GLN A 295 22.97 23.90 -17.49
C GLN A 295 21.52 23.39 -17.35
N SER A 296 20.97 23.37 -16.15
CA SER A 296 19.60 22.86 -15.90
C SER A 296 18.77 23.86 -15.07
N PRO A 297 18.48 25.07 -15.61
CA PRO A 297 17.61 26.01 -14.91
C PRO A 297 16.18 25.46 -14.85
N ALA A 298 15.44 25.81 -13.79
CA ALA A 298 14.01 25.49 -13.72
C ALA A 298 13.26 26.12 -14.90
N THR A 299 12.39 25.37 -15.54
CA THR A 299 11.47 25.90 -16.55
C THR A 299 10.45 26.84 -15.90
N LEU A 300 9.79 27.68 -16.71
CA LEU A 300 8.77 28.60 -16.23
C LEU A 300 7.66 27.88 -15.43
N SER A 301 7.21 26.72 -15.92
CA SER A 301 6.19 25.90 -15.25
C SER A 301 6.68 25.29 -13.94
N GLN A 302 7.93 24.85 -13.90
CA GLN A 302 8.55 24.36 -12.65
C GLN A 302 8.68 25.50 -11.62
N GLN A 303 9.17 26.68 -12.05
CA GLN A 303 9.27 27.84 -11.17
C GLN A 303 7.91 28.28 -10.64
N PHE A 304 6.89 28.30 -11.50
CA PHE A 304 5.51 28.57 -11.10
C PHE A 304 5.04 27.58 -10.02
N ALA A 305 5.25 26.27 -10.24
CA ALA A 305 4.85 25.24 -9.30
C ALA A 305 5.63 25.35 -7.97
N ILE A 306 6.94 25.61 -8.00
CA ILE A 306 7.77 25.82 -6.80
C ILE A 306 7.27 26.99 -5.99
N ASN A 307 6.99 28.13 -6.65
CA ASN A 307 6.51 29.34 -5.99
C ASN A 307 5.17 29.09 -5.32
N HIS A 308 4.20 28.50 -6.04
CA HIS A 308 2.89 28.19 -5.46
C HIS A 308 2.98 27.21 -4.29
N ALA A 309 3.82 26.17 -4.38
CA ALA A 309 4.02 25.23 -3.28
C ALA A 309 4.55 25.91 -2.00
N LEU A 310 5.43 26.91 -2.15
CA LEU A 310 6.12 27.53 -1.02
C LEU A 310 5.47 28.83 -0.53
N THR A 311 4.74 29.56 -1.38
CA THR A 311 4.12 30.84 -1.00
C THR A 311 2.63 30.72 -0.71
N ASP A 312 1.92 29.84 -1.41
CA ASP A 312 0.46 29.71 -1.26
C ASP A 312 0.09 28.50 -0.40
N LEU A 313 0.70 27.33 -0.70
CA LEU A 313 0.35 26.09 0.01
C LEU A 313 1.03 25.96 1.38
N ALA A 314 2.30 26.33 1.50
CA ALA A 314 3.06 26.14 2.75
C ALA A 314 2.58 26.98 3.95
N PRO A 315 2.09 28.23 3.76
CA PRO A 315 1.52 29.04 4.84
C PRO A 315 0.13 28.60 5.29
N ASP A 316 -0.61 27.95 4.41
CA ASP A 316 -1.97 27.49 4.58
C ASP A 316 -2.03 25.96 4.46
N SER A 317 -3.21 25.39 4.40
CA SER A 317 -3.42 23.97 4.18
C SER A 317 -4.04 23.75 2.79
N GLY A 318 -3.82 22.58 2.23
CA GLY A 318 -4.40 22.24 0.94
C GLY A 318 -3.68 21.08 0.25
N LEU A 319 -3.98 20.91 -1.03
CA LEU A 319 -3.38 19.89 -1.87
C LEU A 319 -2.96 20.52 -3.21
N MET A 320 -1.77 20.19 -3.67
CA MET A 320 -1.26 20.56 -4.98
C MET A 320 -0.81 19.32 -5.73
N GLY A 321 -1.48 19.01 -6.84
CA GLY A 321 -1.07 17.98 -7.76
C GLY A 321 -0.05 18.52 -8.76
N VAL A 322 1.08 17.81 -8.93
CA VAL A 322 2.10 18.17 -9.94
C VAL A 322 2.25 17.01 -10.91
N LEU A 323 1.68 17.17 -12.10
CA LEU A 323 1.78 16.19 -13.17
C LEU A 323 2.94 16.55 -14.11
N HIS A 324 3.89 15.64 -14.22
CA HIS A 324 5.05 15.78 -15.10
C HIS A 324 5.24 14.51 -15.94
N PRO A 325 5.46 14.61 -17.26
CA PRO A 325 5.90 13.48 -18.06
C PRO A 325 7.25 12.90 -17.57
N PRO A 326 7.56 11.65 -17.87
CA PRO A 326 8.89 11.09 -17.60
C PRO A 326 10.02 11.94 -18.20
N GLY A 327 11.11 12.17 -17.47
CA GLY A 327 12.27 12.91 -17.94
C GLY A 327 12.17 14.44 -17.90
N THR A 328 11.08 15.03 -17.41
CA THR A 328 10.85 16.49 -17.44
C THR A 328 11.26 17.23 -16.15
N GLY A 329 12.16 16.67 -15.35
CA GLY A 329 12.75 17.39 -14.21
C GLY A 329 11.93 17.37 -12.91
N LYS A 330 11.20 16.30 -12.62
CA LYS A 330 10.50 16.13 -11.30
C LYS A 330 11.45 16.22 -10.11
N LYS A 331 12.65 15.65 -10.25
CA LYS A 331 13.64 15.64 -9.17
C LYS A 331 14.14 17.04 -8.86
N GLU A 332 14.36 17.84 -9.87
CA GLU A 332 14.81 19.23 -9.76
C GLU A 332 13.76 20.08 -9.05
N LEU A 333 12.51 19.97 -9.43
CA LEU A 333 11.39 20.64 -8.76
C LEU A 333 11.32 20.25 -7.27
N LEU A 334 11.35 18.95 -6.96
CA LEU A 334 11.29 18.46 -5.56
C LEU A 334 12.49 18.93 -4.74
N ARG A 335 13.69 19.00 -5.32
CA ARG A 335 14.90 19.52 -4.65
C ARG A 335 14.74 20.99 -4.28
N ASP A 336 14.20 21.81 -5.18
CA ASP A 336 13.97 23.24 -4.92
C ASP A 336 12.87 23.44 -3.85
N VAL A 337 11.81 22.67 -3.86
CA VAL A 337 10.79 22.68 -2.79
C VAL A 337 11.41 22.28 -1.43
N LEU A 338 12.25 21.26 -1.41
CA LEU A 338 12.97 20.86 -0.20
C LEU A 338 13.91 21.98 0.30
N ALA A 339 14.71 22.55 -0.60
CA ALA A 339 15.64 23.62 -0.25
C ALA A 339 14.90 24.86 0.27
N GLY A 340 13.80 25.25 -0.36
CA GLY A 340 12.96 26.35 0.08
C GLY A 340 12.40 26.11 1.49
N ASN A 341 11.86 24.92 1.77
CA ASN A 341 11.37 24.55 3.10
C ASN A 341 12.49 24.55 4.15
N VAL A 342 13.66 23.99 3.84
CA VAL A 342 14.80 23.96 4.78
C VAL A 342 15.25 25.37 5.13
N VAL A 343 15.40 26.25 4.13
CA VAL A 343 15.84 27.64 4.37
C VAL A 343 14.76 28.44 5.12
N ALA A 344 13.48 28.31 4.75
CA ALA A 344 12.39 28.96 5.45
C ALA A 344 12.35 28.53 6.93
N ARG A 345 12.53 27.24 7.19
CA ARG A 345 12.58 26.68 8.54
C ARG A 345 13.81 27.16 9.33
N ALA A 346 14.98 27.17 8.69
CA ALA A 346 16.21 27.67 9.31
C ALA A 346 16.09 29.16 9.70
N ARG A 347 15.47 29.99 8.85
CA ARG A 347 15.22 31.40 9.18
C ARG A 347 14.33 31.58 10.39
N ARG A 348 13.20 30.84 10.47
CA ARG A 348 12.32 30.88 11.63
C ARG A 348 13.02 30.43 12.92
N LEU A 349 13.91 29.44 12.83
CA LEU A 349 14.73 29.01 13.96
C LEU A 349 15.76 30.07 14.36
N ALA A 350 16.34 30.79 13.40
CA ALA A 350 17.29 31.87 13.66
C ALA A 350 16.67 33.11 14.32
N GLU A 351 15.35 33.29 14.23
CA GLU A 351 14.59 34.35 14.90
C GLU A 351 14.38 34.09 16.41
N LEU A 352 14.65 32.85 16.88
CA LEU A 352 14.49 32.48 18.28
C LEU A 352 15.70 32.95 19.10
N GLU A 353 15.43 33.52 20.26
CA GLU A 353 16.51 33.97 21.18
C GLU A 353 17.38 32.80 21.66
N ARG A 354 16.79 31.65 21.86
CA ARG A 354 17.45 30.43 22.33
C ARG A 354 17.00 29.22 21.57
N ALA A 355 17.91 28.31 21.24
CA ALA A 355 17.62 27.07 20.55
C ALA A 355 16.53 26.21 21.23
N ARG A 356 16.48 26.23 22.57
CA ARG A 356 15.46 25.50 23.35
C ARG A 356 14.03 26.00 23.10
N ASP A 357 13.86 27.25 22.68
CA ASP A 357 12.56 27.86 22.43
C ASP A 357 11.91 27.30 21.15
N ALA A 358 12.68 26.54 20.36
CA ALA A 358 12.16 25.77 19.22
C ALA A 358 11.31 24.56 19.63
N PHE A 359 11.37 24.15 20.89
CA PHE A 359 10.70 22.95 21.37
C PHE A 359 9.57 23.30 22.33
N VAL A 360 8.51 22.50 22.31
CA VAL A 360 7.31 22.70 23.14
C VAL A 360 6.81 21.38 23.69
N GLY A 361 6.31 21.44 24.95
CA GLY A 361 5.70 20.31 25.63
C GLY A 361 6.67 19.17 25.93
N GLU A 362 6.09 18.01 26.25
CA GLU A 362 6.86 16.81 26.52
C GLU A 362 7.32 16.13 25.22
N PRO A 363 8.52 15.50 25.22
CA PRO A 363 9.01 14.75 24.08
C PRO A 363 8.08 13.61 23.69
N LEU A 364 8.01 13.32 22.41
CA LEU A 364 7.35 12.13 21.91
C LEU A 364 8.20 10.90 22.22
N GLN A 365 7.61 9.92 22.89
CA GLN A 365 8.22 8.60 23.05
C GLN A 365 8.02 7.77 21.80
N TRP A 366 9.06 7.59 21.02
CA TRP A 366 9.04 6.69 19.87
C TRP A 366 9.60 5.34 20.28
N ARG A 367 8.72 4.34 20.34
CA ARG A 367 9.08 2.96 20.71
C ARG A 367 8.85 2.04 19.50
N THR A 368 9.83 1.19 19.27
CA THR A 368 9.73 0.01 18.42
C THR A 368 10.17 -1.20 19.24
N ASP A 369 9.96 -2.40 18.74
CA ASP A 369 10.39 -3.64 19.41
C ASP A 369 11.91 -3.69 19.70
N SER A 370 12.70 -2.90 18.96
CA SER A 370 14.17 -2.92 19.03
C SER A 370 14.79 -1.66 19.63
N PHE A 371 14.06 -0.57 19.79
CA PHE A 371 14.59 0.66 20.40
C PHE A 371 13.50 1.58 20.93
N SER A 372 13.88 2.41 21.89
CA SER A 372 13.08 3.52 22.40
C SER A 372 13.86 4.82 22.25
N ARG A 373 13.23 5.87 21.75
CA ARG A 373 13.85 7.19 21.59
C ARG A 373 12.88 8.28 21.96
N GLU A 374 13.39 9.28 22.67
CA GLU A 374 12.67 10.53 22.90
C GLU A 374 12.92 11.50 21.75
N LEU A 375 11.85 11.99 21.14
CA LEU A 375 11.91 12.98 20.08
C LEU A 375 11.31 14.29 20.58
N PRO A 376 12.09 15.37 20.64
CA PRO A 376 11.56 16.66 21.06
C PRO A 376 10.52 17.16 20.07
N ARG A 377 9.42 17.72 20.57
CA ARG A 377 8.39 18.34 19.74
C ARG A 377 8.83 19.73 19.32
N LEU A 378 8.88 19.96 18.02
CA LEU A 378 9.11 21.30 17.50
C LEU A 378 7.83 22.15 17.66
N ARG A 379 8.01 23.43 17.98
CA ARG A 379 6.94 24.42 17.97
C ARG A 379 6.39 24.57 16.56
N ASN A 380 5.07 24.45 16.38
CA ASN A 380 4.45 24.80 15.12
C ASN A 380 4.54 26.32 14.92
N ALA A 381 4.97 26.76 13.76
CA ALA A 381 5.16 28.16 13.43
C ALA A 381 3.85 28.95 13.23
N GLY A 382 2.72 28.25 13.13
CA GLY A 382 1.39 28.84 13.16
C GLY A 382 0.76 28.49 14.50
N GLY A 383 0.64 29.45 15.38
CA GLY A 383 -0.01 29.31 16.69
C GLY A 383 -1.53 29.12 16.55
N GLN A 384 -1.97 28.00 15.98
CA GLN A 384 -3.35 27.53 16.11
C GLN A 384 -3.34 26.00 16.20
N ARG A 385 -4.11 25.51 17.15
CA ARG A 385 -4.31 24.22 17.82
C ARG A 385 -4.28 22.97 16.96
#